data_4ebf101dbc2b317d82d07a434be5d2c1
#
_entry.id   4ebf101dbc2b317d82d07a434be5d2c1
#
_cell.length_a   1.000
_cell.length_b   1.000
_cell.length_c   1.000
_cell.angle_alpha   90.00
_cell.angle_beta   90.00
_cell.angle_gamma   90.00
#
_symmetry.space_group_name_H-M   'P 1'
#
loop_
_entity.id
_entity.type
_entity.pdbx_description
1 polymer ?
#
loop_
_entity_poly.entity_id
_entity_poly.type
_entity_poly.pdbx_seq_one_letter_code
_entity_poly.pdbx_strand_id
1 'polypeptide(L)'
;MNLYALAKPFLFQFDAENAHDLTLKSLKLAEKSGLLGLLPKPVQCQSKQVMGLSFPNPVGLAAGLDKNGAVIDVMAALGFGFIEVGTITPRAQPGNPKPRMFRVNEAEGIINRFGFNNLGVDNLIQNVQAAKYHGILGINIGKNFDTPNERAVEDYLICMRKVYAHASYITVNISSPNTKNLRQLQEKDALDALLAILKAEQKVLADKHGKYVPIALKIAPDLDETQIIEIADLLKVHQFDGVIATNTTLARDMVLGLPNASETGGLSGAPVREKSTLVISQLSKQLAGELPIIGVGGILSGADAAEKISAGASLVQIYSGLIYRGPSLVRDICKTLA
;
A
#
# COMPACT_ATOMS: atom_id res chain seq x y z
N MET A 1 -15.93 17.42 -16.10
CA MET A 1 -16.45 17.84 -14.77
C MET A 1 -15.91 16.86 -13.72
N ASN A 2 -15.33 17.34 -12.63
CA ASN A 2 -14.83 16.47 -11.56
C ASN A 2 -15.98 16.14 -10.59
N LEU A 3 -16.71 15.06 -10.87
CA LEU A 3 -17.86 14.62 -10.04
C LEU A 3 -17.47 14.39 -8.58
N TYR A 4 -16.22 13.99 -8.34
CA TYR A 4 -15.73 13.80 -6.97
C TYR A 4 -15.66 15.13 -6.19
N ALA A 5 -15.30 16.23 -6.86
CA ALA A 5 -15.26 17.53 -6.22
C ALA A 5 -16.66 17.97 -5.69
N LEU A 6 -17.74 17.53 -6.33
CA LEU A 6 -19.11 17.77 -5.87
C LEU A 6 -19.52 16.81 -4.73
N ALA A 7 -19.08 15.56 -4.77
CA ALA A 7 -19.42 14.55 -3.76
C ALA A 7 -18.60 14.73 -2.45
N LYS A 8 -17.35 15.20 -2.56
CA LYS A 8 -16.41 15.31 -1.44
C LYS A 8 -16.96 16.10 -0.25
N PRO A 9 -17.54 17.33 -0.40
CA PRO A 9 -18.06 18.07 0.74
C PRO A 9 -19.13 17.31 1.52
N PHE A 10 -19.96 16.54 0.84
CA PHE A 10 -20.97 15.68 1.45
C PHE A 10 -20.33 14.50 2.18
N LEU A 11 -19.42 13.76 1.55
CA LEU A 11 -18.72 12.62 2.14
C LEU A 11 -17.90 13.02 3.39
N PHE A 12 -17.41 14.24 3.43
CA PHE A 12 -16.60 14.74 4.54
C PHE A 12 -17.42 15.13 5.77
N GLN A 13 -18.75 15.18 5.68
CA GLN A 13 -19.64 15.36 6.84
C GLN A 13 -19.82 14.08 7.66
N PHE A 14 -19.60 12.92 7.03
CA PHE A 14 -19.67 11.63 7.72
C PHE A 14 -18.38 11.31 8.47
N ASP A 15 -18.47 10.43 9.47
CA ASP A 15 -17.31 9.75 10.03
C ASP A 15 -16.43 9.16 8.92
N ALA A 16 -15.10 9.19 9.13
CA ALA A 16 -14.18 8.87 8.06
C ALA A 16 -14.28 7.41 7.59
N GLU A 17 -14.49 6.46 8.51
CA GLU A 17 -14.63 5.04 8.16
C GLU A 17 -16.01 4.76 7.54
N ASN A 18 -17.05 5.41 8.03
CA ASN A 18 -18.40 5.30 7.44
C ASN A 18 -18.44 5.86 6.01
N ALA A 19 -17.78 6.98 5.75
CA ALA A 19 -17.65 7.55 4.40
C ALA A 19 -16.87 6.61 3.46
N HIS A 20 -15.83 5.96 3.96
CA HIS A 20 -15.07 4.95 3.22
C HIS A 20 -15.98 3.77 2.83
N ASP A 21 -16.67 3.17 3.80
CA ASP A 21 -17.56 2.03 3.57
C ASP A 21 -18.70 2.38 2.59
N LEU A 22 -19.31 3.56 2.76
CA LEU A 22 -20.35 4.07 1.86
C LEU A 22 -19.82 4.23 0.43
N THR A 23 -18.62 4.81 0.29
CA THR A 23 -17.99 5.02 -1.02
C THR A 23 -17.72 3.68 -1.73
N LEU A 24 -17.12 2.70 -1.05
CA LEU A 24 -16.85 1.40 -1.65
C LEU A 24 -18.13 0.65 -2.04
N LYS A 25 -19.17 0.69 -1.20
CA LYS A 25 -20.48 0.11 -1.51
C LYS A 25 -21.14 0.76 -2.73
N SER A 26 -21.09 2.10 -2.80
CA SER A 26 -21.65 2.87 -3.92
C SER A 26 -20.91 2.58 -5.23
N LEU A 27 -19.60 2.50 -5.19
CA LEU A 27 -18.77 2.16 -6.34
C LEU A 27 -19.05 0.73 -6.82
N LYS A 28 -19.20 -0.23 -5.91
CA LYS A 28 -19.58 -1.62 -6.27
C LYS A 28 -20.99 -1.70 -6.88
N LEU A 29 -21.91 -0.86 -6.44
CA LEU A 29 -23.23 -0.76 -7.06
C LEU A 29 -23.13 -0.16 -8.48
N ALA A 30 -22.33 0.88 -8.66
CA ALA A 30 -22.07 1.49 -9.97
C ALA A 30 -21.41 0.50 -10.94
N GLU A 31 -20.53 -0.36 -10.46
CA GLU A 31 -19.96 -1.47 -11.25
C GLU A 31 -21.07 -2.41 -11.77
N LYS A 32 -21.90 -2.92 -10.84
CA LYS A 32 -22.99 -3.85 -11.18
C LYS A 32 -24.02 -3.26 -12.16
N SER A 33 -24.24 -1.95 -12.11
CA SER A 33 -25.15 -1.23 -13.02
C SER A 33 -24.51 -0.82 -14.36
N GLY A 34 -23.23 -1.14 -14.59
CA GLY A 34 -22.52 -0.77 -15.81
C GLY A 34 -22.09 0.70 -15.88
N LEU A 35 -22.36 1.51 -14.85
CA LEU A 35 -22.06 2.94 -14.83
C LEU A 35 -20.56 3.25 -14.85
N LEU A 36 -19.69 2.28 -14.51
CA LEU A 36 -18.23 2.46 -14.62
C LEU A 36 -17.78 2.70 -16.05
N GLY A 37 -18.52 2.24 -17.05
CA GLY A 37 -18.25 2.53 -18.47
C GLY A 37 -18.33 4.01 -18.85
N LEU A 38 -18.97 4.84 -17.99
CA LEU A 38 -19.05 6.29 -18.17
C LEU A 38 -17.83 7.04 -17.60
N LEU A 39 -16.94 6.36 -16.90
CA LEU A 39 -15.71 6.97 -16.42
C LEU A 39 -14.82 7.36 -17.60
N PRO A 40 -14.09 8.48 -17.50
CA PRO A 40 -13.15 8.88 -18.53
C PRO A 40 -12.10 7.79 -18.74
N LYS A 41 -11.80 7.47 -20.00
CA LYS A 41 -10.73 6.51 -20.33
C LYS A 41 -9.42 6.89 -19.64
N PRO A 42 -8.62 5.89 -19.18
CA PRO A 42 -7.28 6.13 -18.65
C PRO A 42 -6.44 6.94 -19.63
N VAL A 43 -5.64 7.86 -19.12
CA VAL A 43 -4.67 8.60 -19.93
C VAL A 43 -3.53 7.65 -20.30
N GLN A 44 -3.07 7.72 -21.53
CA GLN A 44 -1.83 7.03 -21.91
C GLN A 44 -0.67 7.61 -21.07
N CYS A 45 0.10 6.73 -20.50
CA CYS A 45 1.26 7.04 -19.69
C CYS A 45 2.39 6.08 -20.10
N GLN A 46 3.62 6.44 -19.82
CA GLN A 46 4.75 5.58 -20.14
C GLN A 46 4.70 4.28 -19.32
N SER A 47 4.73 3.13 -19.99
CA SER A 47 4.85 1.85 -19.32
C SER A 47 6.21 1.72 -18.63
N LYS A 48 6.28 0.97 -17.53
CA LYS A 48 7.52 0.74 -16.77
C LYS A 48 7.74 -0.76 -16.58
N GLN A 49 8.98 -1.19 -16.79
CA GLN A 49 9.42 -2.55 -16.42
C GLN A 49 10.04 -2.50 -15.03
N VAL A 50 9.40 -3.14 -14.05
CA VAL A 50 9.84 -3.16 -12.66
C VAL A 50 9.59 -4.55 -12.08
N MET A 51 10.52 -5.12 -11.34
CA MET A 51 10.43 -6.47 -10.75
C MET A 51 10.08 -7.57 -11.78
N GLY A 52 10.52 -7.44 -13.04
CA GLY A 52 10.17 -8.37 -14.11
C GLY A 52 8.73 -8.24 -14.63
N LEU A 53 7.96 -7.25 -14.16
CA LEU A 53 6.57 -7.00 -14.54
C LEU A 53 6.45 -5.75 -15.40
N SER A 54 5.49 -5.75 -16.36
CA SER A 54 5.18 -4.61 -17.23
C SER A 54 4.00 -3.82 -16.68
N PHE A 55 4.28 -2.68 -16.05
CA PHE A 55 3.27 -1.78 -15.50
C PHE A 55 2.80 -0.82 -16.62
N PRO A 56 1.49 -0.76 -16.92
CA PRO A 56 0.97 0.09 -17.99
C PRO A 56 1.11 1.60 -17.70
N ASN A 57 1.19 1.95 -16.43
CA ASN A 57 1.57 3.28 -15.95
C ASN A 57 2.18 3.18 -14.53
N PRO A 58 2.93 4.19 -14.05
CA PRO A 58 3.66 4.11 -12.80
C PRO A 58 2.81 4.34 -11.54
N VAL A 59 1.48 4.53 -11.65
CA VAL A 59 0.62 4.93 -10.53
C VAL A 59 -0.18 3.76 -10.02
N GLY A 60 0.06 3.36 -8.78
CA GLY A 60 -0.66 2.28 -8.11
C GLY A 60 -1.60 2.74 -7.00
N LEU A 61 -2.57 1.89 -6.69
CA LEU A 61 -3.34 1.98 -5.46
C LEU A 61 -2.56 1.33 -4.32
N ALA A 62 -2.35 2.05 -3.22
CA ALA A 62 -1.71 1.49 -2.02
C ALA A 62 -2.64 0.56 -1.25
N ALA A 63 -2.07 -0.48 -0.63
CA ALA A 63 -2.79 -1.36 0.28
C ALA A 63 -3.48 -0.61 1.43
N GLY A 64 -4.57 -1.18 1.93
CA GLY A 64 -5.36 -0.64 3.03
C GLY A 64 -6.69 -0.03 2.61
N LEU A 65 -6.84 0.39 1.35
CA LEU A 65 -8.10 0.94 0.84
C LEU A 65 -9.08 -0.20 0.55
N ASP A 66 -8.68 -1.20 -0.19
CA ASP A 66 -9.43 -2.45 -0.39
C ASP A 66 -8.70 -3.61 0.29
N LYS A 67 -9.04 -3.85 1.57
CA LYS A 67 -8.34 -4.85 2.37
C LYS A 67 -8.66 -6.30 1.98
N ASN A 68 -9.83 -6.52 1.40
CA ASN A 68 -10.34 -7.86 1.11
C ASN A 68 -10.41 -8.18 -0.39
N GLY A 69 -9.96 -7.27 -1.26
CA GLY A 69 -10.09 -7.44 -2.71
C GLY A 69 -11.54 -7.36 -3.20
N ALA A 70 -12.39 -6.59 -2.49
CA ALA A 70 -13.83 -6.56 -2.77
C ALA A 70 -14.22 -5.65 -3.96
N VAL A 71 -13.33 -4.71 -4.35
CA VAL A 71 -13.60 -3.69 -5.37
C VAL A 71 -12.45 -3.53 -6.39
N ILE A 72 -11.75 -4.61 -6.69
CA ILE A 72 -10.57 -4.61 -7.61
C ILE A 72 -10.94 -4.02 -8.97
N ASP A 73 -12.04 -4.49 -9.59
CA ASP A 73 -12.46 -4.05 -10.93
C ASP A 73 -12.85 -2.57 -10.95
N VAL A 74 -13.42 -2.09 -9.85
CA VAL A 74 -13.74 -0.67 -9.66
C VAL A 74 -12.46 0.17 -9.62
N MET A 75 -11.47 -0.25 -8.83
CA MET A 75 -10.20 0.46 -8.73
C MET A 75 -9.46 0.46 -10.06
N ALA A 76 -9.48 -0.65 -10.80
CA ALA A 76 -8.94 -0.73 -12.14
C ALA A 76 -9.59 0.29 -13.10
N ALA A 77 -10.92 0.44 -13.04
CA ALA A 77 -11.65 1.41 -13.86
C ALA A 77 -11.29 2.87 -13.55
N LEU A 78 -10.72 3.18 -12.39
CA LEU A 78 -10.21 4.51 -12.05
C LEU A 78 -8.88 4.86 -12.74
N GLY A 79 -8.25 3.90 -13.44
CA GLY A 79 -7.07 4.13 -14.28
C GLY A 79 -5.73 3.83 -13.61
N PHE A 80 -5.71 3.19 -12.46
CA PHE A 80 -4.47 2.72 -11.83
C PHE A 80 -3.72 1.75 -12.75
N GLY A 81 -2.41 1.87 -12.82
CA GLY A 81 -1.52 0.95 -13.53
C GLY A 81 -1.35 -0.38 -12.78
N PHE A 82 -1.54 -0.37 -11.47
CA PHE A 82 -1.52 -1.54 -10.64
C PHE A 82 -2.33 -1.31 -9.36
N ILE A 83 -2.78 -2.39 -8.75
CA ILE A 83 -3.62 -2.36 -7.55
C ILE A 83 -2.95 -3.22 -6.48
N GLU A 84 -2.81 -2.68 -5.26
CA GLU A 84 -2.38 -3.45 -4.11
C GLU A 84 -3.55 -3.59 -3.12
N VAL A 85 -3.98 -4.83 -2.88
CA VAL A 85 -5.04 -5.19 -1.93
C VAL A 85 -4.45 -5.71 -0.62
N GLY A 86 -5.23 -5.73 0.44
CA GLY A 86 -4.75 -6.13 1.77
C GLY A 86 -4.57 -4.88 2.67
N THR A 87 -3.95 -4.97 3.84
CA THR A 87 -3.17 -6.11 4.34
C THR A 87 -4.11 -7.23 4.77
N ILE A 88 -3.80 -8.43 4.32
CA ILE A 88 -4.52 -9.63 4.68
C ILE A 88 -3.73 -10.44 5.71
N THR A 89 -4.43 -11.14 6.59
CA THR A 89 -3.85 -12.05 7.58
C THR A 89 -4.40 -13.46 7.38
N PRO A 90 -3.74 -14.51 7.91
CA PRO A 90 -4.23 -15.89 7.75
C PRO A 90 -5.69 -16.05 8.16
N ARG A 91 -6.06 -15.52 9.32
CA ARG A 91 -7.42 -15.56 9.87
C ARG A 91 -8.06 -14.19 9.79
N ALA A 92 -9.39 -14.15 9.66
CA ALA A 92 -10.16 -12.92 9.82
C ALA A 92 -9.91 -12.29 11.19
N GLN A 93 -9.87 -10.95 11.23
CA GLN A 93 -9.79 -10.21 12.49
C GLN A 93 -10.50 -8.86 12.39
N PRO A 94 -11.16 -8.41 13.47
CA PRO A 94 -11.96 -7.18 13.48
C PRO A 94 -11.09 -5.91 13.43
N GLY A 95 -9.80 -6.03 13.80
CA GLY A 95 -8.92 -4.90 14.06
C GLY A 95 -9.23 -4.19 15.36
N ASN A 96 -8.71 -2.99 15.53
CA ASN A 96 -8.89 -2.18 16.74
C ASN A 96 -10.32 -1.63 16.87
N PRO A 97 -10.79 -1.30 18.08
CA PRO A 97 -12.10 -0.70 18.32
C PRO A 97 -12.30 0.62 17.54
N LYS A 98 -13.54 0.87 17.13
CA LYS A 98 -13.96 2.16 16.55
C LYS A 98 -14.21 3.21 17.64
N PRO A 99 -14.00 4.53 17.36
CA PRO A 99 -13.51 5.10 16.10
C PRO A 99 -12.00 4.89 15.94
N ARG A 100 -11.57 4.66 14.71
CA ARG A 100 -10.19 4.29 14.37
C ARG A 100 -9.64 4.91 13.09
N MET A 101 -10.38 5.87 12.53
CA MET A 101 -9.96 6.66 11.36
C MET A 101 -10.39 8.11 11.54
N PHE A 102 -9.45 9.03 11.47
CA PHE A 102 -9.65 10.46 11.73
C PHE A 102 -9.02 11.29 10.63
N ARG A 103 -9.79 12.26 10.10
CA ARG A 103 -9.24 13.22 9.13
C ARG A 103 -8.62 14.39 9.89
N VAL A 104 -7.49 14.86 9.39
CA VAL A 104 -6.85 16.13 9.76
C VAL A 104 -6.96 17.02 8.52
N ASN A 105 -8.12 17.62 8.33
CA ASN A 105 -8.50 18.25 7.06
C ASN A 105 -7.58 19.40 6.68
N GLU A 106 -7.18 20.22 7.63
CA GLU A 106 -6.33 21.39 7.44
C GLU A 106 -4.94 21.02 6.91
N ALA A 107 -4.45 19.81 7.28
CA ALA A 107 -3.18 19.29 6.83
C ALA A 107 -3.33 18.24 5.70
N GLU A 108 -4.56 18.03 5.17
CA GLU A 108 -4.82 16.94 4.22
C GLU A 108 -4.24 15.57 4.67
N GLY A 109 -4.35 15.33 5.97
CA GLY A 109 -3.84 14.15 6.66
C GLY A 109 -4.95 13.22 7.12
N ILE A 110 -4.60 11.96 7.35
CA ILE A 110 -5.48 10.95 7.95
C ILE A 110 -4.70 10.19 9.01
N ILE A 111 -5.23 10.15 10.23
CA ILE A 111 -4.74 9.28 11.29
C ILE A 111 -5.60 8.03 11.31
N ASN A 112 -4.98 6.84 11.34
CA ASN A 112 -5.68 5.59 11.46
C ASN A 112 -4.99 4.63 12.42
N ARG A 113 -5.83 3.81 13.10
CA ARG A 113 -5.40 2.70 13.97
C ARG A 113 -6.19 1.43 13.66
N PHE A 114 -6.29 1.07 12.38
CA PHE A 114 -7.12 -0.06 11.93
C PHE A 114 -6.74 -1.41 12.54
N GLY A 115 -5.45 -1.71 12.70
CA GLY A 115 -4.99 -3.01 13.24
C GLY A 115 -5.26 -4.19 12.30
N PHE A 116 -5.10 -3.99 11.00
CA PHE A 116 -5.30 -5.02 9.97
C PHE A 116 -6.68 -5.69 9.99
N ASN A 117 -7.76 -4.91 10.17
CA ASN A 117 -9.11 -5.45 10.04
C ASN A 117 -9.32 -6.05 8.65
N ASN A 118 -9.65 -7.35 8.58
CA ASN A 118 -9.85 -8.08 7.34
C ASN A 118 -10.65 -9.37 7.56
N LEU A 119 -11.10 -10.00 6.48
CA LEU A 119 -11.92 -11.21 6.49
C LEU A 119 -11.12 -12.51 6.29
N GLY A 120 -9.79 -12.44 6.39
CA GLY A 120 -8.90 -13.58 6.23
C GLY A 120 -8.52 -13.86 4.76
N VAL A 121 -7.40 -14.55 4.59
CA VAL A 121 -6.79 -14.79 3.28
C VAL A 121 -7.71 -15.58 2.33
N ASP A 122 -8.51 -16.49 2.84
CA ASP A 122 -9.41 -17.29 2.00
C ASP A 122 -10.54 -16.44 1.39
N ASN A 123 -11.06 -15.45 2.14
CA ASN A 123 -12.04 -14.51 1.61
C ASN A 123 -11.41 -13.61 0.52
N LEU A 124 -10.18 -13.13 0.74
CA LEU A 124 -9.48 -12.35 -0.29
C LEU A 124 -9.33 -13.16 -1.58
N ILE A 125 -8.90 -14.41 -1.51
CA ILE A 125 -8.73 -15.28 -2.68
C ILE A 125 -10.05 -15.44 -3.44
N GLN A 126 -11.16 -15.67 -2.75
CA GLN A 126 -12.48 -15.75 -3.38
C GLN A 126 -12.82 -14.48 -4.16
N ASN A 127 -12.55 -13.31 -3.58
CA ASN A 127 -12.79 -12.02 -4.24
C ASN A 127 -11.85 -11.80 -5.43
N VAL A 128 -10.57 -12.17 -5.31
CA VAL A 128 -9.60 -12.08 -6.42
C VAL A 128 -10.01 -12.98 -7.58
N GLN A 129 -10.44 -14.20 -7.30
CA GLN A 129 -10.92 -15.15 -8.34
C GLN A 129 -12.21 -14.68 -9.02
N ALA A 130 -13.06 -13.93 -8.31
CA ALA A 130 -14.29 -13.37 -8.86
C ALA A 130 -14.08 -12.07 -9.65
N ALA A 131 -12.95 -11.39 -9.47
CA ALA A 131 -12.60 -10.17 -10.20
C ALA A 131 -12.30 -10.46 -11.67
N LYS A 132 -12.65 -9.50 -12.54
CA LYS A 132 -12.35 -9.52 -13.98
C LYS A 132 -11.04 -8.82 -14.35
N TYR A 133 -10.37 -8.25 -13.37
CA TYR A 133 -9.12 -7.54 -13.56
C TYR A 133 -7.97 -8.50 -13.92
N HIS A 134 -7.31 -8.26 -15.04
CA HIS A 134 -6.16 -9.02 -15.52
C HIS A 134 -4.85 -8.22 -15.54
N GLY A 135 -4.84 -7.06 -14.90
CA GLY A 135 -3.63 -6.23 -14.74
C GLY A 135 -2.75 -6.67 -13.58
N ILE A 136 -1.84 -5.80 -13.17
CA ILE A 136 -0.89 -6.08 -12.09
C ILE A 136 -1.59 -5.95 -10.73
N LEU A 137 -1.74 -7.08 -10.05
CA LEU A 137 -2.32 -7.18 -8.71
C LEU A 137 -1.25 -7.53 -7.67
N GLY A 138 -0.97 -6.58 -6.78
CA GLY A 138 -0.18 -6.81 -5.57
C GLY A 138 -1.08 -7.31 -4.43
N ILE A 139 -0.59 -8.28 -3.66
CA ILE A 139 -1.26 -8.75 -2.45
C ILE A 139 -0.37 -8.49 -1.24
N ASN A 140 -0.84 -7.63 -0.36
CA ASN A 140 -0.14 -7.23 0.85
C ASN A 140 -0.51 -8.18 1.99
N ILE A 141 0.49 -8.83 2.58
CA ILE A 141 0.33 -9.83 3.64
C ILE A 141 0.92 -9.36 4.96
N GLY A 142 0.31 -9.80 6.06
CA GLY A 142 0.75 -9.48 7.42
C GLY A 142 0.39 -10.58 8.41
N LYS A 143 0.85 -10.42 9.67
CA LYS A 143 0.51 -11.34 10.73
C LYS A 143 -0.79 -10.95 11.45
N ASN A 144 -1.48 -11.93 12.00
CA ASN A 144 -2.59 -11.72 12.93
C ASN A 144 -2.12 -10.98 14.19
N PHE A 145 -3.04 -10.26 14.82
CA PHE A 145 -2.69 -9.40 15.95
C PHE A 145 -2.26 -10.23 17.19
N ASP A 146 -2.84 -11.40 17.37
CA ASP A 146 -2.61 -12.34 18.47
C ASP A 146 -1.42 -13.30 18.23
N THR A 147 -0.83 -13.29 17.03
CA THR A 147 0.40 -14.03 16.75
C THR A 147 1.60 -13.25 17.33
N PRO A 148 2.40 -13.82 18.23
CA PRO A 148 3.61 -13.16 18.75
C PRO A 148 4.66 -12.98 17.65
N ASN A 149 5.58 -12.02 17.84
CA ASN A 149 6.58 -11.70 16.80
C ASN A 149 7.51 -12.88 16.49
N GLU A 150 7.83 -13.69 17.49
CA GLU A 150 8.67 -14.91 17.39
C GLU A 150 8.06 -15.95 16.42
N ARG A 151 6.75 -15.88 16.21
CA ARG A 151 6.01 -16.76 15.30
C ARG A 151 5.44 -16.02 14.09
N ALA A 152 5.79 -14.76 13.92
CA ALA A 152 5.26 -13.93 12.83
C ALA A 152 5.47 -14.58 11.45
N VAL A 153 6.60 -15.21 11.24
CA VAL A 153 6.95 -15.88 9.97
C VAL A 153 5.92 -16.92 9.55
N GLU A 154 5.30 -17.63 10.50
CA GLU A 154 4.28 -18.64 10.21
C GLU A 154 3.08 -18.01 9.48
N ASP A 155 2.60 -16.86 9.94
CA ASP A 155 1.49 -16.14 9.34
C ASP A 155 1.84 -15.62 7.94
N TYR A 156 3.05 -15.08 7.74
CA TYR A 156 3.51 -14.67 6.42
C TYR A 156 3.58 -15.84 5.45
N LEU A 157 4.10 -17.00 5.88
CA LEU A 157 4.16 -18.21 5.07
C LEU A 157 2.77 -18.74 4.70
N ILE A 158 1.84 -18.77 5.66
CA ILE A 158 0.45 -19.18 5.38
C ILE A 158 -0.18 -18.29 4.32
N CYS A 159 -0.07 -16.97 4.47
CA CYS A 159 -0.59 -16.04 3.49
C CYS A 159 0.10 -16.19 2.14
N MET A 160 1.45 -16.22 2.12
CA MET A 160 2.26 -16.30 0.91
C MET A 160 1.90 -17.54 0.07
N ARG A 161 1.82 -18.73 0.72
CA ARG A 161 1.44 -19.98 0.06
C ARG A 161 0.07 -19.92 -0.60
N LYS A 162 -0.88 -19.29 0.08
CA LYS A 162 -2.26 -19.19 -0.41
C LYS A 162 -2.41 -18.16 -1.54
N VAL A 163 -1.73 -17.01 -1.47
CA VAL A 163 -1.90 -15.95 -2.46
C VAL A 163 -0.99 -16.08 -3.68
N TYR A 164 0.04 -16.94 -3.64
CA TYR A 164 1.10 -17.00 -4.64
C TYR A 164 0.59 -17.16 -6.08
N ALA A 165 -0.34 -18.08 -6.30
CA ALA A 165 -0.91 -18.32 -7.62
C ALA A 165 -1.73 -17.14 -8.16
N HIS A 166 -2.23 -16.27 -7.28
CA HIS A 166 -3.18 -15.19 -7.56
C HIS A 166 -2.54 -13.80 -7.66
N ALA A 167 -1.32 -13.66 -7.15
CA ALA A 167 -0.62 -12.37 -7.12
C ALA A 167 0.26 -12.17 -8.36
N SER A 168 0.38 -10.91 -8.80
CA SER A 168 1.46 -10.48 -9.70
C SER A 168 2.73 -10.20 -8.90
N TYR A 169 2.62 -9.63 -7.70
CA TYR A 169 3.68 -9.51 -6.69
C TYR A 169 3.08 -9.60 -5.28
N ILE A 170 3.91 -9.92 -4.29
CA ILE A 170 3.51 -10.02 -2.90
C ILE A 170 4.24 -8.95 -2.08
N THR A 171 3.51 -8.22 -1.24
CA THR A 171 4.10 -7.25 -0.31
C THR A 171 4.12 -7.82 1.10
N VAL A 172 5.30 -7.91 1.69
CA VAL A 172 5.50 -8.28 3.10
C VAL A 172 5.43 -7.01 3.95
N ASN A 173 4.38 -6.87 4.76
CA ASN A 173 4.13 -5.66 5.54
C ASN A 173 4.56 -5.83 6.99
N ILE A 174 5.73 -5.27 7.34
CA ILE A 174 6.29 -5.26 8.69
C ILE A 174 6.26 -3.87 9.33
N SER A 175 5.52 -2.93 8.74
CA SER A 175 5.66 -1.49 9.04
C SER A 175 4.44 -0.84 9.68
N SER A 176 3.34 -1.58 9.92
CA SER A 176 2.15 -1.02 10.56
C SER A 176 2.43 -0.61 12.02
N PRO A 177 2.12 0.64 12.40
CA PRO A 177 2.24 1.07 13.79
C PRO A 177 1.07 0.58 14.67
N ASN A 178 0.06 -0.03 14.05
CA ASN A 178 -1.23 -0.35 14.67
C ASN A 178 -1.35 -1.83 15.09
N THR A 179 -0.30 -2.60 14.88
CA THR A 179 -0.16 -4.00 15.33
C THR A 179 0.97 -4.04 16.34
N LYS A 180 0.70 -4.61 17.54
CA LYS A 180 1.63 -4.62 18.66
C LYS A 180 3.00 -5.15 18.24
N ASN A 181 4.04 -4.38 18.49
CA ASN A 181 5.46 -4.70 18.26
C ASN A 181 5.84 -5.09 16.82
N LEU A 182 4.93 -4.96 15.84
CA LEU A 182 5.19 -5.39 14.46
C LEU A 182 6.47 -4.74 13.89
N ARG A 183 6.70 -3.47 14.18
CA ARG A 183 7.86 -2.73 13.69
C ARG A 183 9.20 -3.24 14.23
N GLN A 184 9.22 -4.04 15.30
CA GLN A 184 10.42 -4.72 15.77
C GLN A 184 10.96 -5.74 14.75
N LEU A 185 10.11 -6.22 13.82
CA LEU A 185 10.56 -7.03 12.69
C LEU A 185 11.43 -6.26 11.68
N GLN A 186 11.59 -4.95 11.84
CA GLN A 186 12.53 -4.13 11.05
C GLN A 186 13.93 -4.05 11.71
N GLU A 187 14.08 -4.56 12.94
CA GLU A 187 15.39 -4.70 13.59
C GLU A 187 16.22 -5.76 12.86
N LYS A 188 17.52 -5.52 12.74
CA LYS A 188 18.44 -6.26 11.86
C LYS A 188 18.30 -7.79 11.93
N ASP A 189 18.46 -8.37 13.12
CA ASP A 189 18.49 -9.83 13.28
C ASP A 189 17.11 -10.45 13.00
N ALA A 190 16.04 -9.80 13.43
CA ALA A 190 14.68 -10.25 13.19
C ALA A 190 14.32 -10.15 11.69
N LEU A 191 14.77 -9.10 11.03
CA LEU A 191 14.57 -8.89 9.61
C LEU A 191 15.35 -9.92 8.80
N ASP A 192 16.64 -10.13 9.10
CA ASP A 192 17.50 -11.09 8.42
C ASP A 192 16.88 -12.48 8.41
N ALA A 193 16.48 -12.98 9.59
CA ALA A 193 15.82 -14.28 9.73
C ALA A 193 14.51 -14.37 8.94
N LEU A 194 13.69 -13.32 8.96
CA LEU A 194 12.42 -13.27 8.23
C LEU A 194 12.65 -13.32 6.72
N LEU A 195 13.56 -12.48 6.20
CA LEU A 195 13.83 -12.40 4.76
C LEU A 195 14.39 -13.70 4.22
N ALA A 196 15.31 -14.36 4.95
CA ALA A 196 15.88 -15.65 4.58
C ALA A 196 14.79 -16.71 4.37
N ILE A 197 13.87 -16.83 5.33
CA ILE A 197 12.79 -17.83 5.27
C ILE A 197 11.81 -17.54 4.13
N LEU A 198 11.40 -16.28 3.96
CA LEU A 198 10.48 -15.89 2.91
C LEU A 198 11.08 -16.09 1.51
N LYS A 199 12.38 -15.82 1.35
CA LYS A 199 13.05 -16.04 0.08
C LYS A 199 13.22 -17.52 -0.25
N ALA A 200 13.50 -18.35 0.74
CA ALA A 200 13.51 -19.82 0.56
C ALA A 200 12.14 -20.34 0.13
N GLU A 201 11.07 -19.88 0.78
CA GLU A 201 9.70 -20.25 0.41
C GLU A 201 9.31 -19.77 -0.99
N GLN A 202 9.72 -18.55 -1.38
CA GLN A 202 9.47 -18.04 -2.74
C GLN A 202 10.02 -18.99 -3.81
N LYS A 203 11.25 -19.54 -3.62
CA LYS A 203 11.84 -20.50 -4.55
C LYS A 203 11.01 -21.78 -4.65
N VAL A 204 10.61 -22.33 -3.50
CA VAL A 204 9.75 -23.55 -3.45
C VAL A 204 8.42 -23.30 -4.17
N LEU A 205 7.82 -22.13 -3.97
CA LEU A 205 6.54 -21.79 -4.61
C LEU A 205 6.72 -21.50 -6.10
N ALA A 206 7.83 -20.90 -6.52
CA ALA A 206 8.13 -20.68 -7.93
C ALA A 206 8.26 -22.01 -8.68
N ASP A 207 8.98 -22.98 -8.13
CA ASP A 207 9.12 -24.32 -8.70
C ASP A 207 7.76 -25.04 -8.76
N LYS A 208 7.01 -24.98 -7.66
CA LYS A 208 5.68 -25.62 -7.57
C LYS A 208 4.68 -25.08 -8.58
N HIS A 209 4.68 -23.77 -8.82
CA HIS A 209 3.69 -23.10 -9.67
C HIS A 209 4.19 -22.82 -11.10
N GLY A 210 5.47 -23.10 -11.40
CA GLY A 210 6.10 -22.76 -12.68
C GLY A 210 6.06 -21.26 -12.99
N LYS A 211 5.99 -20.41 -11.95
CA LYS A 211 5.82 -18.96 -12.05
C LYS A 211 6.58 -18.26 -10.95
N TYR A 212 7.46 -17.33 -11.32
CA TYR A 212 8.10 -16.44 -10.35
C TYR A 212 7.18 -15.28 -9.99
N VAL A 213 6.89 -15.12 -8.71
CA VAL A 213 6.12 -13.98 -8.16
C VAL A 213 7.05 -13.14 -7.30
N PRO A 214 7.36 -11.89 -7.71
CA PRO A 214 8.23 -11.00 -6.96
C PRO A 214 7.70 -10.71 -5.56
N ILE A 215 8.62 -10.54 -4.59
CA ILE A 215 8.29 -10.11 -3.22
C ILE A 215 8.94 -8.77 -2.91
N ALA A 216 8.13 -7.84 -2.39
CA ALA A 216 8.57 -6.52 -1.95
C ALA A 216 8.37 -6.36 -0.44
N LEU A 217 9.32 -5.70 0.22
CA LEU A 217 9.23 -5.36 1.64
C LEU A 217 8.62 -3.97 1.83
N LYS A 218 7.58 -3.82 2.68
CA LYS A 218 7.02 -2.50 3.01
C LYS A 218 7.50 -2.02 4.36
N ILE A 219 8.20 -0.89 4.38
CA ILE A 219 8.87 -0.31 5.53
C ILE A 219 8.17 0.93 6.09
N ALA A 220 8.50 1.28 7.35
CA ALA A 220 8.02 2.48 8.02
C ALA A 220 8.81 3.74 7.61
N PRO A 221 8.24 4.94 7.77
CA PRO A 221 8.98 6.18 7.56
C PRO A 221 9.78 6.63 8.80
N ASP A 222 9.54 6.00 9.96
CA ASP A 222 10.13 6.41 11.24
C ASP A 222 11.40 5.61 11.54
N LEU A 223 12.22 5.38 10.52
CA LEU A 223 13.52 4.71 10.60
C LEU A 223 14.63 5.75 10.64
N ASP A 224 15.71 5.46 11.37
CA ASP A 224 16.94 6.24 11.29
C ASP A 224 17.81 5.80 10.11
N GLU A 225 18.89 6.54 9.84
CA GLU A 225 19.76 6.27 8.71
C GLU A 225 20.43 4.89 8.79
N THR A 226 20.85 4.48 10.00
CA THR A 226 21.47 3.16 10.22
C THR A 226 20.52 2.04 9.88
N GLN A 227 19.28 2.12 10.35
CA GLN A 227 18.24 1.14 10.05
C GLN A 227 17.93 1.07 8.55
N ILE A 228 17.92 2.21 7.85
CA ILE A 228 17.69 2.24 6.39
C ILE A 228 18.82 1.53 5.65
N ILE A 229 20.08 1.76 6.06
CA ILE A 229 21.25 1.09 5.49
C ILE A 229 21.16 -0.42 5.73
N GLU A 230 20.90 -0.85 6.96
CA GLU A 230 20.77 -2.26 7.32
C GLU A 230 19.66 -2.97 6.52
N ILE A 231 18.49 -2.33 6.39
CA ILE A 231 17.38 -2.84 5.58
C ILE A 231 17.80 -2.99 4.12
N ALA A 232 18.43 -1.97 3.53
CA ALA A 232 18.87 -2.00 2.14
C ALA A 232 19.89 -3.13 1.89
N ASP A 233 20.85 -3.30 2.79
CA ASP A 233 21.86 -4.36 2.68
C ASP A 233 21.24 -5.75 2.81
N LEU A 234 20.33 -5.96 3.77
CA LEU A 234 19.62 -7.23 3.91
C LEU A 234 18.74 -7.55 2.70
N LEU A 235 18.07 -6.55 2.10
CA LEU A 235 17.30 -6.75 0.88
C LEU A 235 18.17 -7.22 -0.29
N LYS A 236 19.38 -6.68 -0.43
CA LYS A 236 20.37 -7.13 -1.43
C LYS A 236 20.87 -8.54 -1.13
N VAL A 237 21.28 -8.81 0.11
CA VAL A 237 21.78 -10.14 0.55
C VAL A 237 20.76 -11.23 0.27
N HIS A 238 19.50 -11.00 0.63
CA HIS A 238 18.42 -11.97 0.40
C HIS A 238 17.79 -11.88 -0.99
N GLN A 239 18.28 -11.01 -1.87
CA GLN A 239 17.77 -10.86 -3.25
C GLN A 239 16.27 -10.63 -3.31
N PHE A 240 15.74 -9.75 -2.44
CA PHE A 240 14.36 -9.29 -2.56
C PHE A 240 14.16 -8.56 -3.89
N ASP A 241 12.92 -8.50 -4.35
CA ASP A 241 12.63 -7.99 -5.69
C ASP A 241 12.28 -6.50 -5.69
N GLY A 242 11.99 -5.92 -4.51
CA GLY A 242 11.69 -4.50 -4.37
C GLY A 242 11.44 -4.08 -2.93
N VAL A 243 11.33 -2.76 -2.73
CA VAL A 243 10.96 -2.15 -1.44
C VAL A 243 9.87 -1.11 -1.64
N ILE A 244 8.89 -1.07 -0.71
CA ILE A 244 7.82 -0.07 -0.70
C ILE A 244 8.08 0.92 0.45
N ALA A 245 8.38 2.13 0.12
CA ALA A 245 8.67 3.23 1.03
C ALA A 245 7.67 4.38 0.81
N THR A 246 6.75 4.66 1.78
CA THR A 246 6.69 4.16 3.15
C THR A 246 5.24 3.84 3.60
N ASN A 247 5.11 3.25 4.78
CA ASN A 247 3.86 3.21 5.54
C ASN A 247 3.59 4.59 6.18
N THR A 248 2.69 4.67 7.15
CA THR A 248 2.31 5.87 7.90
C THR A 248 3.31 6.18 9.02
N THR A 249 3.40 7.46 9.44
CA THR A 249 4.29 7.92 10.52
C THR A 249 3.59 8.01 11.87
N LEU A 250 4.35 7.86 12.95
CA LEU A 250 3.92 8.20 14.31
C LEU A 250 4.23 9.65 14.69
N ALA A 251 5.05 10.37 13.91
CA ALA A 251 5.34 11.77 14.12
C ALA A 251 4.07 12.63 13.98
N ARG A 252 3.99 13.71 14.76
CA ARG A 252 2.84 14.63 14.82
C ARG A 252 3.22 16.09 14.56
N ASP A 253 4.50 16.38 14.36
CA ASP A 253 5.03 17.74 14.24
C ASP A 253 4.27 18.57 13.22
N MET A 254 3.94 17.96 12.07
CA MET A 254 3.24 18.61 10.96
C MET A 254 1.74 18.86 11.21
N VAL A 255 1.20 18.36 12.33
CA VAL A 255 -0.24 18.48 12.64
C VAL A 255 -0.49 19.00 14.06
N LEU A 256 0.52 19.49 14.76
CA LEU A 256 0.40 20.03 16.12
C LEU A 256 -0.66 21.12 16.20
N GLY A 257 -1.56 21.01 17.18
CA GLY A 257 -2.62 21.97 17.41
C GLY A 257 -3.84 21.84 16.48
N LEU A 258 -3.79 20.98 15.47
CA LEU A 258 -4.93 20.73 14.59
C LEU A 258 -5.94 19.75 15.23
N PRO A 259 -7.23 19.83 14.83
CA PRO A 259 -8.23 18.84 15.25
C PRO A 259 -7.78 17.39 14.93
N ASN A 260 -8.04 16.48 15.85
CA ASN A 260 -7.66 15.07 15.80
C ASN A 260 -6.13 14.78 15.85
N ALA A 261 -5.26 15.78 15.93
CA ALA A 261 -3.80 15.58 15.92
C ALA A 261 -3.30 14.72 17.09
N SER A 262 -4.01 14.72 18.23
CA SER A 262 -3.69 13.91 19.43
C SER A 262 -4.11 12.44 19.33
N GLU A 263 -4.86 12.07 18.29
CA GLU A 263 -5.30 10.69 18.11
C GLU A 263 -4.12 9.74 17.89
N THR A 264 -4.20 8.57 18.51
CA THR A 264 -3.19 7.51 18.32
C THR A 264 -3.36 6.84 16.96
N GLY A 265 -2.26 6.32 16.40
CA GLY A 265 -2.26 5.61 15.12
C GLY A 265 -1.24 6.17 14.14
N GLY A 266 -1.28 5.68 12.91
CA GLY A 266 -0.40 6.12 11.84
C GLY A 266 -0.97 7.32 11.09
N LEU A 267 -0.18 8.39 10.90
CA LEU A 267 -0.50 9.59 10.14
C LEU A 267 -0.04 9.44 8.69
N SER A 268 -0.95 9.68 7.75
CA SER A 268 -0.75 9.67 6.30
C SER A 268 -1.19 10.99 5.66
N GLY A 269 -1.05 11.12 4.34
CA GLY A 269 -1.39 12.33 3.59
C GLY A 269 -0.21 13.30 3.51
N ALA A 270 -0.45 14.59 3.24
CA ALA A 270 0.61 15.58 3.07
C ALA A 270 1.64 15.59 4.21
N PRO A 271 1.26 15.38 5.49
CA PRO A 271 2.22 15.44 6.60
C PRO A 271 3.36 14.41 6.52
N VAL A 272 3.20 13.30 5.79
CA VAL A 272 4.26 12.28 5.67
C VAL A 272 5.13 12.46 4.42
N ARG A 273 4.84 13.45 3.56
CA ARG A 273 5.49 13.60 2.25
C ARG A 273 7.00 13.72 2.35
N GLU A 274 7.49 14.71 3.07
CA GLU A 274 8.92 15.00 3.17
C GLU A 274 9.68 13.82 3.78
N LYS A 275 9.17 13.26 4.87
CA LYS A 275 9.78 12.12 5.56
C LYS A 275 9.86 10.89 4.66
N SER A 276 8.78 10.59 3.93
CA SER A 276 8.78 9.49 2.96
C SER A 276 9.75 9.74 1.81
N THR A 277 9.84 10.97 1.30
CA THR A 277 10.81 11.33 0.24
C THR A 277 12.25 11.16 0.70
N LEU A 278 12.55 11.57 1.94
CA LEU A 278 13.87 11.40 2.53
C LEU A 278 14.26 9.91 2.63
N VAL A 279 13.35 9.06 3.14
CA VAL A 279 13.59 7.61 3.20
C VAL A 279 13.83 7.01 1.80
N ILE A 280 13.05 7.42 0.80
CA ILE A 280 13.25 6.98 -0.60
C ILE A 280 14.64 7.39 -1.11
N SER A 281 15.05 8.62 -0.87
CA SER A 281 16.37 9.14 -1.29
C SER A 281 17.53 8.37 -0.64
N GLN A 282 17.42 8.09 0.67
CA GLN A 282 18.43 7.31 1.40
C GLN A 282 18.49 5.86 0.89
N LEU A 283 17.33 5.21 0.71
CA LEU A 283 17.25 3.87 0.09
C LEU A 283 17.85 3.85 -1.31
N SER A 284 17.50 4.83 -2.16
CA SER A 284 17.99 4.91 -3.54
C SER A 284 19.50 4.99 -3.58
N LYS A 285 20.09 5.80 -2.70
CA LYS A 285 21.54 5.94 -2.56
C LYS A 285 22.19 4.61 -2.15
N GLN A 286 21.60 3.91 -1.18
CA GLN A 286 22.16 2.66 -0.63
C GLN A 286 21.96 1.47 -1.58
N LEU A 287 20.80 1.41 -2.25
CA LEU A 287 20.49 0.35 -3.20
C LEU A 287 21.19 0.52 -4.56
N ALA A 288 21.62 1.72 -4.90
CA ALA A 288 22.39 2.02 -6.11
C ALA A 288 21.78 1.46 -7.42
N GLY A 289 20.45 1.35 -7.49
CA GLY A 289 19.73 0.81 -8.64
C GLY A 289 19.57 -0.72 -8.67
N GLU A 290 20.12 -1.45 -7.70
CA GLU A 290 20.03 -2.93 -7.64
C GLU A 290 18.59 -3.40 -7.34
N LEU A 291 17.82 -2.64 -6.55
CA LEU A 291 16.41 -2.92 -6.26
C LEU A 291 15.52 -1.72 -6.58
N PRO A 292 14.36 -1.93 -7.20
CA PRO A 292 13.38 -0.87 -7.42
C PRO A 292 12.67 -0.48 -6.13
N ILE A 293 12.34 0.83 -6.04
CA ILE A 293 11.59 1.40 -4.94
C ILE A 293 10.19 1.79 -5.44
N ILE A 294 9.14 1.38 -4.71
CA ILE A 294 7.78 1.90 -4.91
C ILE A 294 7.55 2.99 -3.87
N GLY A 295 7.44 4.24 -4.32
CA GLY A 295 7.29 5.42 -3.46
C GLY A 295 5.85 5.61 -2.99
N VAL A 296 5.65 5.73 -1.67
CA VAL A 296 4.32 5.93 -1.06
C VAL A 296 4.41 6.97 0.05
N GLY A 297 3.45 7.87 0.12
CA GLY A 297 3.32 8.84 1.23
C GLY A 297 3.31 10.29 0.76
N GLY A 298 2.19 10.96 1.05
CA GLY A 298 2.02 12.39 0.81
C GLY A 298 1.87 12.81 -0.66
N ILE A 299 1.49 11.92 -1.56
CA ILE A 299 1.27 12.23 -2.98
C ILE A 299 -0.16 12.74 -3.14
N LEU A 300 -0.32 14.06 -3.35
CA LEU A 300 -1.58 14.76 -3.57
C LEU A 300 -1.62 15.50 -4.92
N SER A 301 -0.51 15.50 -5.67
CA SER A 301 -0.39 16.13 -6.98
C SER A 301 0.57 15.36 -7.89
N GLY A 302 0.61 15.70 -9.18
CA GLY A 302 1.62 15.21 -10.10
C GLY A 302 3.04 15.63 -9.68
N ALA A 303 3.21 16.84 -9.14
CA ALA A 303 4.50 17.32 -8.64
C ALA A 303 5.03 16.48 -7.46
N ASP A 304 4.15 16.10 -6.51
CA ASP A 304 4.55 15.23 -5.40
C ASP A 304 4.99 13.84 -5.91
N ALA A 305 4.33 13.32 -6.95
CA ALA A 305 4.75 12.07 -7.57
C ALA A 305 6.10 12.20 -8.28
N ALA A 306 6.32 13.28 -9.02
CA ALA A 306 7.60 13.56 -9.67
C ALA A 306 8.73 13.71 -8.65
N GLU A 307 8.48 14.31 -7.50
CA GLU A 307 9.43 14.37 -6.37
C GLU A 307 9.86 12.98 -5.89
N LYS A 308 8.90 12.04 -5.74
CA LYS A 308 9.22 10.64 -5.38
C LYS A 308 10.07 9.94 -6.44
N ILE A 309 9.74 10.12 -7.72
CA ILE A 309 10.53 9.57 -8.82
C ILE A 309 11.94 10.17 -8.83
N SER A 310 12.07 11.48 -8.66
CA SER A 310 13.37 12.17 -8.59
C SER A 310 14.20 11.73 -7.37
N ALA A 311 13.55 11.34 -6.29
CA ALA A 311 14.21 10.77 -5.11
C ALA A 311 14.68 9.31 -5.31
N GLY A 312 14.31 8.67 -6.43
CA GLY A 312 14.76 7.32 -6.81
C GLY A 312 13.65 6.26 -6.83
N ALA A 313 12.39 6.63 -6.67
CA ALA A 313 11.29 5.67 -6.84
C ALA A 313 11.10 5.30 -8.32
N SER A 314 10.84 4.02 -8.60
CA SER A 314 10.50 3.52 -9.95
C SER A 314 9.00 3.63 -10.24
N LEU A 315 8.18 3.44 -9.22
CA LEU A 315 6.72 3.50 -9.23
C LEU A 315 6.23 4.29 -8.03
N VAL A 316 4.98 4.74 -8.07
CA VAL A 316 4.33 5.43 -6.93
C VAL A 316 3.00 4.78 -6.57
N GLN A 317 2.62 4.84 -5.29
CA GLN A 317 1.29 4.44 -4.83
C GLN A 317 0.61 5.59 -4.11
N ILE A 318 -0.70 5.71 -4.28
CA ILE A 318 -1.53 6.72 -3.59
C ILE A 318 -2.60 6.06 -2.71
N TYR A 319 -2.90 6.70 -1.58
CA TYR A 319 -3.99 6.36 -0.65
C TYR A 319 -4.75 7.64 -0.25
N SER A 320 -4.19 8.44 0.65
CA SER A 320 -4.82 9.68 1.15
C SER A 320 -5.04 10.69 0.03
N GLY A 321 -4.14 10.74 -0.96
CA GLY A 321 -4.31 11.58 -2.14
C GLY A 321 -5.58 11.25 -2.92
N LEU A 322 -5.93 9.97 -3.07
CA LEU A 322 -7.19 9.57 -3.70
C LEU A 322 -8.40 10.09 -2.91
N ILE A 323 -8.33 10.07 -1.56
CA ILE A 323 -9.41 10.53 -0.68
C ILE A 323 -9.55 12.06 -0.75
N TYR A 324 -8.47 12.81 -0.83
CA TYR A 324 -8.51 14.28 -0.86
C TYR A 324 -8.73 14.87 -2.25
N ARG A 325 -8.22 14.23 -3.31
CA ARG A 325 -8.25 14.73 -4.71
C ARG A 325 -9.19 13.96 -5.64
N GLY A 326 -9.58 12.74 -5.23
CA GLY A 326 -10.40 11.87 -6.06
C GLY A 326 -9.63 11.19 -7.20
N PRO A 327 -10.36 10.47 -8.07
CA PRO A 327 -9.74 9.67 -9.15
C PRO A 327 -8.98 10.48 -10.20
N SER A 328 -9.25 11.80 -10.33
CA SER A 328 -8.51 12.67 -11.27
C SER A 328 -7.01 12.71 -10.96
N LEU A 329 -6.62 12.46 -9.69
CA LEU A 329 -5.22 12.45 -9.29
C LEU A 329 -4.38 11.44 -10.07
N VAL A 330 -4.93 10.24 -10.37
CA VAL A 330 -4.22 9.23 -11.19
C VAL A 330 -3.85 9.81 -12.55
N ARG A 331 -4.81 10.49 -13.20
CA ARG A 331 -4.60 11.14 -14.49
C ARG A 331 -3.59 12.28 -14.41
N ASP A 332 -3.68 13.09 -13.35
CA ASP A 332 -2.80 14.25 -13.17
C ASP A 332 -1.34 13.80 -12.97
N ILE A 333 -1.14 12.74 -12.18
CA ILE A 333 0.18 12.12 -12.01
C ILE A 333 0.69 11.55 -13.34
N CYS A 334 -0.14 10.80 -14.06
CA CYS A 334 0.26 10.24 -15.36
C CYS A 334 0.69 11.33 -16.36
N LYS A 335 0.00 12.47 -16.40
CA LYS A 335 0.39 13.60 -17.28
C LYS A 335 1.70 14.26 -16.88
N THR A 336 2.00 14.30 -15.58
CA THR A 336 3.24 14.91 -15.08
C THR A 336 4.45 13.99 -15.30
N LEU A 337 4.23 12.66 -15.29
CA LEU A 337 5.30 11.67 -15.45
C LEU A 337 5.46 11.14 -16.89
N ALA A 338 4.64 11.64 -17.83
CA ALA A 338 4.76 11.32 -19.25
C ALA A 338 5.90 12.12 -19.90
#